data_ba7d516b23483262663a24d00a618b41
#
_entry.id   ba7d516b23483262663a24d00a618b41
#
_cell.length_a   1.000
_cell.length_b   1.000
_cell.length_c   1.000
_cell.angle_alpha   90.00
_cell.angle_beta   90.00
_cell.angle_gamma   90.00
#
_symmetry.space_group_name_H-M   'P 1'
#
loop_
_entity.id
_entity.type
_entity.pdbx_description
1 polymer ?
#
loop_
_entity_poly.entity_id
_entity_poly.type
_entity_poly.pdbx_seq_one_letter_code
_entity_poly.pdbx_strand_id
1 'polypeptide(L)'
;MKIRLAILTLTLTLTPTLALGSCAAPEPDQARSGPPHELAGRSAGAPQRCALITGVDSLRASDNNRHILLYGNGRTVWANNLGQQCGFGYDDVLVTEPVGSYYCRGDLVRSFDRYSRIPGPACVLSDFVPYSR
;
A
#
# COMPACT_ATOMS: atom_id res chain seq x y z
N MET A 1 -48.34 -20.24 -71.09
CA MET A 1 -47.07 -19.74 -70.60
C MET A 1 -47.35 -19.06 -69.25
N LYS A 2 -47.05 -19.75 -68.08
CA LYS A 2 -47.42 -19.31 -66.76
C LYS A 2 -46.17 -18.75 -66.07
N ILE A 3 -46.15 -17.45 -65.87
CA ILE A 3 -45.08 -16.76 -65.13
C ILE A 3 -45.44 -16.84 -63.65
N ARG A 4 -44.59 -17.55 -62.86
CA ARG A 4 -44.71 -17.56 -61.42
C ARG A 4 -43.86 -16.47 -60.81
N LEU A 5 -44.53 -15.50 -60.19
CA LEU A 5 -43.91 -14.42 -59.44
C LEU A 5 -43.45 -14.96 -58.10
N ALA A 6 -42.15 -15.03 -57.83
CA ALA A 6 -41.62 -15.40 -56.50
C ALA A 6 -41.46 -14.13 -55.67
N ILE A 7 -42.26 -14.06 -54.59
CA ILE A 7 -42.18 -12.99 -53.60
C ILE A 7 -41.07 -13.38 -52.61
N LEU A 8 -39.96 -12.60 -52.64
CA LEU A 8 -38.84 -12.74 -51.72
C LEU A 8 -39.14 -11.91 -50.45
N THR A 9 -39.57 -12.56 -49.37
CA THR A 9 -39.78 -11.90 -48.08
C THR A 9 -38.44 -11.73 -47.37
N LEU A 10 -37.99 -10.50 -47.28
CA LEU A 10 -36.78 -10.09 -46.55
C LEU A 10 -37.15 -9.92 -45.05
N THR A 11 -36.85 -10.91 -44.22
CA THR A 11 -37.03 -10.81 -42.79
C THR A 11 -35.83 -10.07 -42.18
N LEU A 12 -36.10 -8.84 -41.76
CA LEU A 12 -35.13 -8.00 -41.04
C LEU A 12 -35.10 -8.46 -39.56
N THR A 13 -34.12 -9.24 -39.14
CA THR A 13 -33.91 -9.64 -37.75
C THR A 13 -33.20 -8.51 -36.99
N LEU A 14 -33.96 -7.82 -36.17
CA LEU A 14 -33.48 -6.81 -35.22
C LEU A 14 -32.85 -7.52 -34.03
N THR A 15 -31.53 -7.64 -33.95
CA THR A 15 -30.80 -8.16 -32.81
C THR A 15 -30.67 -7.07 -31.74
N PRO A 16 -31.22 -7.22 -30.53
CA PRO A 16 -30.95 -6.30 -29.44
C PRO A 16 -29.52 -6.56 -28.90
N THR A 17 -28.59 -5.63 -29.13
CA THR A 17 -27.29 -5.60 -28.46
C THR A 17 -27.51 -5.22 -26.98
N LEU A 18 -27.49 -6.23 -26.10
CA LEU A 18 -27.33 -5.98 -24.66
C LEU A 18 -25.94 -5.40 -24.43
N ALA A 19 -25.86 -4.10 -24.20
CA ALA A 19 -24.67 -3.47 -23.64
C ALA A 19 -24.52 -3.94 -22.18
N LEU A 20 -23.71 -4.98 -21.95
CA LEU A 20 -23.22 -5.33 -20.63
C LEU A 20 -22.34 -4.17 -20.15
N GLY A 21 -22.93 -3.28 -19.35
CA GLY A 21 -22.18 -2.26 -18.63
C GLY A 21 -21.19 -2.97 -17.72
N SER A 22 -19.92 -3.01 -18.12
CA SER A 22 -18.83 -3.47 -17.30
C SER A 22 -18.72 -2.48 -16.12
N CYS A 23 -19.25 -2.86 -14.95
CA CYS A 23 -18.84 -2.21 -13.71
C CYS A 23 -17.34 -2.53 -13.55
N ALA A 24 -16.49 -1.61 -13.98
CA ALA A 24 -15.08 -1.66 -13.63
C ALA A 24 -15.02 -1.60 -12.10
N ALA A 25 -14.67 -2.73 -11.48
CA ALA A 25 -14.29 -2.73 -10.08
C ALA A 25 -13.15 -1.72 -9.94
N PRO A 26 -13.14 -0.89 -8.86
CA PRO A 26 -11.99 -0.01 -8.63
C PRO A 26 -10.75 -0.88 -8.59
N GLU A 27 -9.77 -0.59 -9.46
CA GLU A 27 -8.49 -1.27 -9.45
C GLU A 27 -7.91 -1.19 -8.04
N PRO A 28 -7.50 -2.33 -7.46
CA PRO A 28 -6.82 -2.30 -6.17
C PRO A 28 -5.59 -1.40 -6.33
N ASP A 29 -5.42 -0.56 -5.36
CA ASP A 29 -4.48 0.56 -5.18
C ASP A 29 -3.00 0.20 -5.48
N GLN A 30 -2.70 -0.25 -6.70
CA GLN A 30 -1.35 -0.62 -7.16
C GLN A 30 -0.41 0.60 -7.25
N ALA A 31 -0.96 1.80 -7.32
CA ALA A 31 -0.18 3.03 -7.34
C ALA A 31 0.55 3.33 -6.02
N ARG A 32 0.20 2.64 -4.92
CA ARG A 32 0.77 2.82 -3.59
C ARG A 32 1.75 1.71 -3.17
N SER A 33 2.16 0.85 -4.09
CA SER A 33 3.02 -0.30 -3.81
C SER A 33 4.47 -0.11 -4.26
N GLY A 34 4.85 1.06 -4.72
CA GLY A 34 6.22 1.38 -5.14
C GLY A 34 7.19 1.51 -3.96
N PRO A 35 8.50 1.56 -4.24
CA PRO A 35 9.49 1.87 -3.20
C PRO A 35 9.24 3.27 -2.62
N PRO A 36 9.50 3.48 -1.33
CA PRO A 36 9.36 4.78 -0.69
C PRO A 36 10.12 5.89 -1.41
N HIS A 37 9.48 7.01 -1.68
CA HIS A 37 10.12 8.17 -2.31
C HIS A 37 11.26 8.71 -1.44
N GLU A 38 11.13 8.60 -0.14
CA GLU A 38 12.09 9.06 0.87
C GLU A 38 13.41 8.29 0.80
N LEU A 39 13.40 7.12 0.15
CA LEU A 39 14.59 6.29 -0.06
C LEU A 39 15.26 6.52 -1.41
N ALA A 40 14.70 7.39 -2.26
CA ALA A 40 15.29 7.70 -3.57
C ALA A 40 16.71 8.25 -3.43
N GLY A 41 17.63 7.75 -4.26
CA GLY A 41 19.05 8.14 -4.24
C GLY A 41 19.83 7.65 -3.03
N ARG A 42 19.31 6.68 -2.28
CA ARG A 42 19.99 6.02 -1.17
C ARG A 42 20.35 4.58 -1.53
N SER A 43 21.40 4.06 -0.92
CA SER A 43 21.83 2.66 -1.07
C SER A 43 21.40 1.86 0.15
N ALA A 44 20.78 0.70 -0.11
CA ALA A 44 20.37 -0.23 0.95
C ALA A 44 21.58 -0.95 1.54
N GLY A 45 21.67 -1.01 2.86
CA GLY A 45 22.60 -1.84 3.60
C GLY A 45 22.02 -3.21 3.95
N ALA A 46 22.79 -3.99 4.70
CA ALA A 46 22.33 -5.29 5.20
C ALA A 46 21.19 -5.12 6.21
N PRO A 47 20.14 -5.97 6.15
CA PRO A 47 19.07 -5.98 7.14
C PRO A 47 19.61 -6.22 8.55
N GLN A 48 19.05 -5.54 9.52
CA GLN A 48 19.40 -5.64 10.94
C GLN A 48 18.15 -5.89 11.77
N ARG A 49 18.33 -6.63 12.83
CA ARG A 49 17.22 -6.96 13.74
C ARG A 49 16.66 -5.74 14.46
N CYS A 50 17.51 -4.79 14.81
CA CYS A 50 17.16 -3.61 15.58
C CYS A 50 17.76 -2.35 14.98
N ALA A 51 17.05 -1.23 15.13
CA ALA A 51 17.53 0.12 14.85
C ALA A 51 17.61 0.92 16.16
N LEU A 52 18.73 1.56 16.42
CA LEU A 52 18.92 2.39 17.62
C LEU A 52 18.06 3.65 17.53
N ILE A 53 17.29 3.91 18.57
CA ILE A 53 16.47 5.12 18.69
C ILE A 53 17.40 6.28 19.05
N THR A 54 17.54 7.22 18.12
CA THR A 54 18.38 8.41 18.29
C THR A 54 17.54 9.67 18.09
N GLY A 55 17.66 10.60 19.02
CA GLY A 55 17.00 11.90 18.93
C GLY A 55 15.48 11.86 19.11
N VAL A 56 14.80 12.76 18.42
CA VAL A 56 13.34 12.97 18.52
C VAL A 56 12.55 12.34 17.38
N ASP A 57 13.22 11.61 16.49
CA ASP A 57 12.55 10.94 15.38
C ASP A 57 11.69 9.79 15.87
N SER A 58 10.56 9.59 15.23
CA SER A 58 9.65 8.47 15.48
C SER A 58 9.47 7.63 14.21
N LEU A 59 8.96 6.42 14.38
CA LEU A 59 8.49 5.62 13.25
C LEU A 59 7.33 6.36 12.55
N ARG A 60 7.39 6.41 11.24
CA ARG A 60 6.33 6.95 10.39
C ARG A 60 6.10 6.04 9.20
N ALA A 61 4.88 5.97 8.72
CA ALA A 61 4.60 5.27 7.48
C ALA A 61 5.08 6.12 6.28
N SER A 62 5.60 5.46 5.25
CA SER A 62 5.97 6.14 4.01
C SER A 62 4.76 6.74 3.31
N ASP A 63 4.92 7.86 2.64
CA ASP A 63 3.82 8.58 2.01
C ASP A 63 3.19 7.81 0.84
N ASN A 64 4.02 7.13 0.04
CA ASN A 64 3.53 6.39 -1.13
C ASN A 64 3.40 4.87 -0.91
N ASN A 65 3.87 4.34 0.22
CA ASN A 65 3.73 2.92 0.55
C ASN A 65 3.51 2.73 2.06
N ARG A 66 2.26 2.67 2.45
CA ARG A 66 1.84 2.62 3.86
C ARG A 66 2.12 1.29 4.56
N HIS A 67 2.65 0.30 3.85
CA HIS A 67 3.16 -0.96 4.40
C HIS A 67 4.62 -0.88 4.83
N ILE A 68 5.30 0.23 4.52
CA ILE A 68 6.69 0.47 4.90
C ILE A 68 6.75 1.59 5.93
N LEU A 69 7.34 1.27 7.07
CA LEU A 69 7.68 2.26 8.08
C LEU A 69 9.10 2.77 7.87
N LEU A 70 9.27 4.05 8.13
CA LEU A 70 10.55 4.74 8.06
C LEU A 70 10.92 5.29 9.44
N TYR A 71 12.21 5.24 9.77
CA TYR A 71 12.78 5.84 10.97
C TYR A 71 14.05 6.63 10.61
N GLY A 72 14.17 7.81 11.19
CA GLY A 72 15.25 8.73 10.88
C GLY A 72 15.00 9.56 9.61
N ASN A 73 15.69 10.69 9.49
CA ASN A 73 15.55 11.63 8.37
C ASN A 73 16.91 12.15 7.86
N GLY A 74 18.00 11.75 8.51
CA GLY A 74 19.34 12.24 8.23
C GLY A 74 20.09 11.47 7.13
N ARG A 75 21.37 11.23 7.35
CA ARG A 75 22.23 10.50 6.43
C ARG A 75 21.78 9.07 6.22
N THR A 76 21.30 8.42 7.28
CA THR A 76 20.73 7.07 7.24
C THR A 76 19.24 7.12 7.59
N VAL A 77 18.42 6.49 6.76
CA VAL A 77 17.00 6.24 7.00
C VAL A 77 16.80 4.74 7.08
N TRP A 78 16.14 4.26 8.11
CA TRP A 78 15.81 2.87 8.31
C TRP A 78 14.43 2.58 7.73
N ALA A 79 14.31 1.53 6.94
CA ALA A 79 13.03 1.06 6.43
C ALA A 79 12.67 -0.28 7.06
N ASN A 80 11.39 -0.43 7.42
CA ASN A 80 10.82 -1.65 7.98
C ASN A 80 9.60 -2.03 7.14
N ASN A 81 9.63 -3.18 6.49
CA ASN A 81 8.54 -3.66 5.65
C ASN A 81 7.61 -4.56 6.45
N LEU A 82 6.39 -4.12 6.68
CA LEU A 82 5.37 -4.84 7.46
C LEU A 82 4.64 -5.94 6.65
N GLY A 83 4.87 -6.00 5.34
CA GLY A 83 4.14 -6.90 4.44
C GLY A 83 2.75 -6.38 4.07
N GLN A 84 2.12 -7.06 3.10
CA GLN A 84 0.87 -6.60 2.47
C GLN A 84 -0.35 -6.60 3.40
N GLN A 85 -0.33 -7.38 4.46
CA GLN A 85 -1.46 -7.50 5.38
C GLN A 85 -1.50 -6.41 6.45
N CYS A 86 -0.47 -5.59 6.51
CA CYS A 86 -0.31 -4.54 7.50
C CYS A 86 0.03 -3.22 6.84
N GLY A 87 -0.85 -2.25 6.96
CA GLY A 87 -0.67 -0.89 6.44
C GLY A 87 -1.47 0.11 7.25
N PHE A 88 -1.06 1.35 7.21
CA PHE A 88 -1.63 2.41 8.02
C PHE A 88 -2.32 3.47 7.17
N GLY A 89 -3.37 4.09 7.71
CA GLY A 89 -4.04 5.23 7.11
C GLY A 89 -3.18 6.49 7.10
N TYR A 90 -3.57 7.50 6.31
CA TYR A 90 -2.84 8.78 6.24
C TYR A 90 -2.92 9.57 7.55
N ASP A 91 -4.05 9.46 8.24
CA ASP A 91 -4.31 10.17 9.48
C ASP A 91 -4.00 9.34 10.72
N ASP A 92 -3.39 8.17 10.54
CA ASP A 92 -3.01 7.30 11.63
C ASP A 92 -1.83 7.86 12.42
N VAL A 93 -2.01 7.88 13.73
CA VAL A 93 -0.93 8.09 14.70
C VAL A 93 -0.38 6.74 15.09
N LEU A 94 0.93 6.55 14.93
CA LEU A 94 1.60 5.31 15.28
C LEU A 94 2.04 5.34 16.75
N VAL A 95 1.82 4.23 17.44
CA VAL A 95 2.26 4.01 18.82
C VAL A 95 3.10 2.76 18.86
N THR A 96 4.30 2.89 19.39
CA THR A 96 5.24 1.79 19.63
C THR A 96 5.65 1.78 21.10
N GLU A 97 5.89 0.60 21.62
CA GLU A 97 6.39 0.40 23.00
C GLU A 97 7.75 -0.32 22.91
N PRO A 98 8.83 0.39 22.53
CA PRO A 98 10.14 -0.24 22.38
C PRO A 98 10.70 -0.67 23.73
N VAL A 99 11.40 -1.80 23.76
CA VAL A 99 12.13 -2.23 24.94
C VAL A 99 13.52 -1.59 24.93
N GLY A 100 13.73 -0.63 25.80
CA GLY A 100 14.99 0.12 25.87
C GLY A 100 15.10 1.18 24.77
N SER A 101 16.31 1.31 24.18
CA SER A 101 16.64 2.35 23.21
C SER A 101 16.65 1.85 21.77
N TYR A 102 15.90 0.81 21.45
CA TYR A 102 15.87 0.22 20.10
C TYR A 102 14.45 -0.09 19.67
N TYR A 103 14.20 0.10 18.36
CA TYR A 103 13.09 -0.58 17.68
C TYR A 103 13.63 -1.90 17.13
N CYS A 104 13.01 -3.02 17.46
CA CYS A 104 13.49 -4.34 17.08
C CYS A 104 12.43 -5.13 16.30
N ARG A 105 12.88 -6.09 15.49
CA ARG A 105 11.99 -7.10 14.91
C ARG A 105 11.25 -7.82 16.01
N GLY A 106 9.93 -7.90 15.87
CA GLY A 106 9.05 -8.49 16.87
C GLY A 106 8.32 -7.48 17.74
N ASP A 107 8.76 -6.23 17.79
CA ASP A 107 8.03 -5.19 18.49
C ASP A 107 6.70 -4.91 17.81
N LEU A 108 5.72 -4.51 18.61
CA LEU A 108 4.40 -4.14 18.10
C LEU A 108 4.35 -2.65 17.78
N VAL A 109 3.79 -2.34 16.62
CA VAL A 109 3.34 -1.00 16.27
C VAL A 109 1.83 -1.03 16.12
N ARG A 110 1.15 -0.12 16.80
CA ARG A 110 -0.30 0.07 16.74
C ARG A 110 -0.60 1.41 16.13
N SER A 111 -1.81 1.56 15.60
CA SER A 111 -2.27 2.86 15.14
C SER A 111 -3.61 3.22 15.73
N PHE A 112 -3.94 4.48 15.66
CA PHE A 112 -5.28 5.00 15.82
C PHE A 112 -5.47 6.21 14.90
N ASP A 113 -6.67 6.34 14.36
CA ASP A 113 -7.04 7.50 13.56
C ASP A 113 -7.01 8.78 14.42
N ARG A 114 -6.35 9.80 13.92
CA ARG A 114 -6.11 11.06 14.65
C ARG A 114 -7.39 11.77 15.07
N TYR A 115 -8.43 11.71 14.24
CA TYR A 115 -9.67 12.46 14.42
C TYR A 115 -10.73 11.65 15.17
N SER A 116 -11.00 10.44 14.71
CA SER A 116 -12.00 9.56 15.30
C SER A 116 -11.52 8.81 16.53
N ARG A 117 -10.19 8.69 16.70
CA ARG A 117 -9.51 7.89 17.73
C ARG A 117 -9.88 6.40 17.68
N ILE A 118 -10.39 5.95 16.53
CA ILE A 118 -10.67 4.54 16.32
C ILE A 118 -9.34 3.79 16.22
N PRO A 119 -9.14 2.70 16.98
CA PRO A 119 -7.95 1.86 16.84
C PRO A 119 -7.85 1.29 15.43
N GLY A 120 -6.68 1.42 14.83
CA GLY A 120 -6.31 0.80 13.57
C GLY A 120 -5.62 -0.56 13.79
N PRO A 121 -4.95 -1.08 12.77
CA PRO A 121 -4.26 -2.36 12.87
C PRO A 121 -3.12 -2.33 13.88
N ALA A 122 -2.86 -3.50 14.48
CA ALA A 122 -1.64 -3.78 15.21
C ALA A 122 -0.73 -4.66 14.35
N CYS A 123 0.48 -4.20 14.11
CA CYS A 123 1.44 -4.83 13.23
C CYS A 123 2.72 -5.19 13.98
N VAL A 124 3.42 -6.21 13.50
CA VAL A 124 4.71 -6.64 14.05
C VAL A 124 5.83 -6.12 13.17
N LEU A 125 6.82 -5.48 13.78
CA LEU A 125 8.00 -5.00 13.06
C LEU A 125 8.82 -6.18 12.51
N SER A 126 9.29 -6.05 11.28
CA SER A 126 10.24 -6.95 10.63
C SER A 126 11.68 -6.49 10.82
N ASP A 127 12.62 -6.97 10.01
CA ASP A 127 13.99 -6.47 10.01
C ASP A 127 14.05 -5.04 9.47
N PHE A 128 14.98 -4.27 10.01
CA PHE A 128 15.27 -2.91 9.59
C PHE A 128 16.37 -2.89 8.54
N VAL A 129 16.13 -2.26 7.41
CA VAL A 129 17.12 -2.05 6.36
C VAL A 129 17.60 -0.61 6.42
N PRO A 130 18.91 -0.35 6.66
CA PRO A 130 19.44 1.01 6.61
C PRO A 130 19.65 1.45 5.17
N TYR A 131 19.20 2.64 4.84
CA TYR A 131 19.41 3.30 3.56
C TYR A 131 20.26 4.56 3.77
N SER A 132 21.45 4.59 3.20
CA SER A 132 22.42 5.66 3.37
C SER A 132 22.72 6.40 2.07
N ARG A 133 23.07 7.69 2.20
CA ARG A 133 23.58 8.53 1.12
C ARG A 133 25.10 8.57 1.17
#